data_6a27c5cbfa0be6990f6926362f0aeacc
#
_entry.id   6a27c5cbfa0be6990f6926362f0aeacc
#
_cell.length_a   1.000
_cell.length_b   1.000
_cell.length_c   1.000
_cell.angle_alpha   90.00
_cell.angle_beta   90.00
_cell.angle_gamma   90.00
#
_symmetry.space_group_name_H-M   'P 1'
#
loop_
_entity.id
_entity.type
_entity.pdbx_description
1 polymer ?
#
loop_
_entity_poly.entity_id
_entity_poly.type
_entity_poly.pdbx_seq_one_letter_code
_entity_poly.pdbx_strand_id
1 'polypeptide(L)'
;MKGLFSFKMKMEAMSRQGQRNDLTSGQNVPKLTSDVIGEENGMSGRQVKRYIRLTELIPELLECTDNKKIGLVMAVDLSYLDEQVQKWVYEYFKENGFLKPVQVDALKNYPNLSNVTQFSVISIMNDALPKKSKESKLSFSAKKLDKYFPPQYSTKERENIIIQLLEQWSADQVQSE
;
A
#
# COMPACT_ATOMS: atom_id res chain seq x y z
N MET A 1 8.10 3.48 19.91
CA MET A 1 9.35 3.78 19.13
C MET A 1 10.21 4.88 19.74
N LYS A 2 10.85 4.61 20.88
CA LYS A 2 11.72 5.61 21.56
C LYS A 2 13.05 5.91 20.83
N GLY A 3 13.38 5.18 19.78
CA GLY A 3 14.68 5.31 19.07
C GLY A 3 14.72 6.16 17.80
N LEU A 4 13.59 6.56 17.22
CA LEU A 4 13.56 7.23 15.91
C LEU A 4 14.27 8.59 15.93
N PHE A 5 13.95 9.42 16.88
CA PHE A 5 14.58 10.73 17.07
C PHE A 5 16.06 10.62 17.45
N SER A 6 16.43 9.58 18.21
CA SER A 6 17.82 9.29 18.54
C SER A 6 18.65 8.99 17.31
N PHE A 7 18.13 8.21 16.35
CA PHE A 7 18.81 7.95 15.07
C PHE A 7 18.97 9.22 14.23
N LYS A 8 17.93 10.07 14.17
CA LYS A 8 17.99 11.35 13.46
C LYS A 8 19.09 12.25 14.06
N MET A 9 19.06 12.44 15.35
CA MET A 9 20.06 13.26 16.06
C MET A 9 21.48 12.72 15.88
N LYS A 10 21.66 11.39 15.99
CA LYS A 10 22.98 10.75 15.81
C LYS A 10 23.48 10.92 14.38
N MET A 11 22.62 10.75 13.40
CA MET A 11 22.98 10.94 11.98
C MET A 11 23.36 12.40 11.67
N GLU A 12 22.62 13.37 12.20
CA GLU A 12 22.94 14.79 12.06
C GLU A 12 24.27 15.15 12.73
N ALA A 13 24.52 14.64 13.93
CA ALA A 13 25.77 14.88 14.64
C ALA A 13 26.99 14.31 13.89
N MET A 14 26.87 13.08 13.37
CA MET A 14 27.97 12.43 12.65
C MET A 14 28.18 13.04 11.26
N SER A 15 27.14 13.48 10.56
CA SER A 15 27.29 14.16 9.26
C SER A 15 28.02 15.50 9.39
N ARG A 16 27.81 16.23 10.48
CA ARG A 16 28.54 17.48 10.78
C ARG A 16 30.03 17.23 11.09
N GLN A 17 30.38 16.10 11.70
CA GLN A 17 31.78 15.71 11.96
C GLN A 17 32.51 15.29 10.67
N GLY A 18 31.82 14.65 9.72
CA GLY A 18 32.39 14.21 8.45
C GLY A 18 32.82 15.36 7.53
N GLN A 19 32.29 16.55 7.66
CA GLN A 19 32.69 17.73 6.87
C GLN A 19 34.06 18.28 7.27
N ARG A 20 34.65 17.84 8.39
CA ARG A 20 35.95 18.32 8.88
C ARG A 20 37.17 17.44 8.51
N ASN A 21 36.95 16.26 7.93
CA ASN A 21 38.05 15.27 7.69
C ASN A 21 38.39 15.07 6.21
N ASP A 22 38.35 16.10 5.39
CA ASP A 22 38.72 16.01 3.98
C ASP A 22 40.19 16.41 3.73
N LEU A 23 41.12 15.83 4.39
CA LEU A 23 42.54 15.96 4.02
C LEU A 23 43.44 14.88 4.67
N THR A 24 43.22 13.60 4.48
CA THR A 24 44.38 12.66 4.44
C THR A 24 43.99 11.24 4.07
N SER A 25 44.57 10.79 2.97
CA SER A 25 44.99 9.42 2.61
C SER A 25 43.95 8.32 2.36
N GLY A 26 43.94 7.93 1.08
CA GLY A 26 44.13 6.55 0.60
C GLY A 26 43.20 5.46 1.08
N GLN A 27 42.35 4.95 0.16
CA GLN A 27 41.87 3.55 0.09
C GLN A 27 40.87 3.03 1.15
N ASN A 28 40.02 3.87 1.74
CA ASN A 28 38.81 3.39 2.36
C ASN A 28 37.61 4.19 1.83
N VAL A 29 36.72 3.52 1.10
CA VAL A 29 35.44 4.12 0.78
C VAL A 29 34.77 4.48 2.11
N PRO A 30 34.47 5.77 2.38
CA PRO A 30 33.88 6.15 3.66
C PRO A 30 32.56 5.40 3.83
N LYS A 31 32.44 4.57 4.87
CA LYS A 31 31.15 3.96 5.22
C LYS A 31 30.13 5.08 5.40
N LEU A 32 28.98 4.94 4.76
CA LEU A 32 27.89 5.89 4.95
C LEU A 32 27.52 5.95 6.44
N THR A 33 27.32 7.14 6.97
CA THR A 33 26.95 7.37 8.37
C THR A 33 25.78 6.49 8.83
N SER A 34 24.81 6.26 7.92
CA SER A 34 23.67 5.36 8.18
C SER A 34 24.09 3.90 8.37
N ASP A 35 25.16 3.44 7.71
CA ASP A 35 25.63 2.06 7.83
C ASP A 35 26.36 1.86 9.16
N VAL A 36 27.15 2.85 9.59
CA VAL A 36 27.80 2.85 10.92
C VAL A 36 26.75 2.79 12.02
N ILE A 37 25.73 3.63 11.97
CA ILE A 37 24.62 3.61 12.95
C ILE A 37 23.87 2.28 12.89
N GLY A 38 23.70 1.72 11.71
CA GLY A 38 23.03 0.44 11.50
C GLY A 38 23.80 -0.69 12.17
N GLU A 39 25.09 -0.81 11.93
CA GLU A 39 25.95 -1.84 12.53
C GLU A 39 25.93 -1.81 14.06
N GLU A 40 26.00 -0.62 14.66
CA GLU A 40 25.94 -0.45 16.12
C GLU A 40 24.60 -0.90 16.72
N ASN A 41 23.52 -0.91 15.92
CA ASN A 41 22.16 -1.26 16.38
C ASN A 41 21.65 -2.58 15.79
N GLY A 42 22.50 -3.36 15.11
CA GLY A 42 22.15 -4.66 14.53
C GLY A 42 21.16 -4.56 13.37
N MET A 43 21.19 -3.46 12.61
CA MET A 43 20.30 -3.22 11.46
C MET A 43 21.06 -2.67 10.25
N SER A 44 20.45 -2.70 9.07
CA SER A 44 21.04 -2.12 7.87
C SER A 44 20.92 -0.60 7.85
N GLY A 45 21.87 0.11 7.19
CA GLY A 45 21.77 1.54 6.99
C GLY A 45 20.49 1.97 6.26
N ARG A 46 19.94 1.11 5.38
CA ARG A 46 18.63 1.33 4.76
C ARG A 46 17.51 1.36 5.79
N GLN A 47 17.55 0.47 6.79
CA GLN A 47 16.56 0.49 7.88
C GLN A 47 16.69 1.74 8.73
N VAL A 48 17.92 2.17 9.04
CA VAL A 48 18.18 3.44 9.76
C VAL A 48 17.55 4.62 9.02
N LYS A 49 17.78 4.74 7.69
CA LYS A 49 17.17 5.80 6.88
C LYS A 49 15.65 5.75 6.90
N ARG A 50 15.04 4.57 6.84
CA ARG A 50 13.58 4.41 6.95
C ARG A 50 13.06 4.88 8.32
N TYR A 51 13.73 4.50 9.40
CA TYR A 51 13.34 4.94 10.74
C TYR A 51 13.48 6.46 10.91
N ILE A 52 14.57 7.04 10.41
CA ILE A 52 14.72 8.50 10.43
C ILE A 52 13.60 9.16 9.64
N ARG A 53 13.23 8.62 8.48
CA ARG A 53 12.16 9.17 7.66
C ARG A 53 10.80 9.18 8.37
N LEU A 54 10.53 8.22 9.24
CA LEU A 54 9.29 8.19 10.04
C LEU A 54 9.15 9.40 10.99
N THR A 55 10.22 10.12 11.30
CA THR A 55 10.15 11.35 12.11
C THR A 55 9.42 12.51 11.40
N GLU A 56 9.19 12.38 10.08
CA GLU A 56 8.44 13.34 9.27
C GLU A 56 6.94 13.03 9.19
N LEU A 57 6.50 11.95 9.87
CA LEU A 57 5.06 11.65 9.98
C LEU A 57 4.41 12.51 11.05
N ILE A 58 3.15 12.85 10.83
CA ILE A 58 2.31 13.42 11.89
C ILE A 58 2.17 12.39 13.03
N PRO A 59 2.02 12.85 14.30
CA PRO A 59 1.97 11.97 15.46
C PRO A 59 0.94 10.84 15.35
N GLU A 60 -0.21 11.12 14.77
CA GLU A 60 -1.32 10.17 14.63
C GLU A 60 -0.99 9.00 13.69
N LEU A 61 -0.32 9.27 12.56
CA LEU A 61 0.13 8.24 11.64
C LEU A 61 1.30 7.44 12.21
N LEU A 62 2.17 8.10 12.97
CA LEU A 62 3.26 7.44 13.68
C LEU A 62 2.70 6.48 14.73
N GLU A 63 1.69 6.87 15.50
CA GLU A 63 0.99 6.01 16.46
C GLU A 63 0.30 4.82 15.76
N CYS A 64 -0.35 5.06 14.63
CA CYS A 64 -0.93 3.98 13.83
C CYS A 64 0.12 2.96 13.36
N THR A 65 1.34 3.43 13.07
CA THR A 65 2.45 2.57 12.67
C THR A 65 2.98 1.77 13.87
N ASP A 66 3.09 2.38 15.04
CA ASP A 66 3.50 1.72 16.29
C ASP A 66 2.52 0.62 16.70
N ASN A 67 1.23 0.89 16.53
CA ASN A 67 0.15 -0.05 16.80
C ASN A 67 -0.06 -1.09 15.67
N LYS A 68 0.85 -1.13 14.66
CA LYS A 68 0.82 -2.06 13.51
C LYS A 68 -0.46 -1.97 12.66
N LYS A 69 -1.20 -0.87 12.75
CA LYS A 69 -2.36 -0.59 11.88
C LYS A 69 -1.91 -0.17 10.48
N ILE A 70 -0.76 0.47 10.39
CA ILE A 70 -0.10 0.86 9.14
C ILE A 70 1.27 0.19 9.10
N GLY A 71 1.59 -0.47 7.98
CA GLY A 71 2.88 -1.14 7.79
C GLY A 71 4.02 -0.14 7.61
N LEU A 72 5.23 -0.52 8.04
CA LEU A 72 6.43 0.33 8.02
C LEU A 72 6.71 0.93 6.63
N VAL A 73 6.56 0.15 5.56
CA VAL A 73 6.84 0.61 4.19
C VAL A 73 5.85 1.72 3.80
N MET A 74 4.56 1.50 4.05
CA MET A 74 3.52 2.49 3.78
C MET A 74 3.71 3.75 4.62
N ALA A 75 4.12 3.63 5.89
CA ALA A 75 4.42 4.74 6.76
C ALA A 75 5.58 5.59 6.22
N VAL A 76 6.64 4.95 5.71
CA VAL A 76 7.74 5.63 5.02
C VAL A 76 7.23 6.36 3.77
N ASP A 77 6.35 5.73 2.99
CA ASP A 77 5.77 6.37 1.81
C ASP A 77 4.92 7.58 2.17
N LEU A 78 4.09 7.49 3.21
CA LEU A 78 3.29 8.61 3.73
C LEU A 78 4.16 9.77 4.23
N SER A 79 5.33 9.50 4.77
CA SER A 79 6.23 10.54 5.28
C SER A 79 6.81 11.46 4.20
N TYR A 80 6.64 11.13 2.92
CA TYR A 80 7.02 12.00 1.79
C TYR A 80 5.90 12.97 1.38
N LEU A 81 4.71 12.80 1.92
CA LEU A 81 3.59 13.70 1.66
C LEU A 81 3.65 14.92 2.59
N ASP A 82 3.13 16.04 2.13
CA ASP A 82 3.01 17.25 2.94
C ASP A 82 2.16 16.98 4.20
N GLU A 83 2.46 17.67 5.29
CA GLU A 83 1.78 17.48 6.59
C GLU A 83 0.26 17.60 6.47
N GLN A 84 -0.22 18.54 5.67
CA GLN A 84 -1.66 18.73 5.45
C GLN A 84 -2.28 17.52 4.73
N VAL A 85 -1.60 16.97 3.74
CA VAL A 85 -2.05 15.76 3.03
C VAL A 85 -2.04 14.55 3.97
N GLN A 86 -1.01 14.42 4.81
CA GLN A 86 -0.95 13.37 5.83
C GLN A 86 -2.16 13.43 6.78
N LYS A 87 -2.59 14.62 7.21
CA LYS A 87 -3.79 14.82 8.03
C LYS A 87 -5.06 14.32 7.32
N TRP A 88 -5.24 14.67 6.05
CA TRP A 88 -6.39 14.19 5.27
C TRP A 88 -6.37 12.68 5.04
N VAL A 89 -5.19 12.09 4.83
CA VAL A 89 -5.03 10.63 4.73
C VAL A 89 -5.37 9.96 6.05
N TYR A 90 -4.97 10.55 7.18
CA TYR A 90 -5.32 10.03 8.51
C TYR A 90 -6.83 10.07 8.76
N GLU A 91 -7.51 11.19 8.42
CA GLU A 91 -8.97 11.30 8.51
C GLU A 91 -9.65 10.23 7.65
N TYR A 92 -9.22 10.07 6.40
CA TYR A 92 -9.71 9.01 5.52
C TYR A 92 -9.53 7.61 6.13
N PHE A 93 -8.36 7.34 6.69
CA PHE A 93 -8.08 6.06 7.36
C PHE A 93 -8.99 5.84 8.56
N LYS A 94 -9.24 6.88 9.35
CA LYS A 94 -10.13 6.82 10.52
C LYS A 94 -11.57 6.52 10.13
N GLU A 95 -12.06 7.10 9.05
CA GLU A 95 -13.43 6.91 8.56
C GLU A 95 -13.63 5.54 7.90
N ASN A 96 -12.67 5.10 7.09
CA ASN A 96 -12.81 3.88 6.29
C ASN A 96 -12.26 2.63 6.98
N GLY A 97 -11.45 2.77 8.02
CA GLY A 97 -10.84 1.67 8.77
C GLY A 97 -9.70 0.97 8.04
N PHE A 98 -9.34 1.38 6.83
CA PHE A 98 -8.25 0.78 6.06
C PHE A 98 -7.53 1.81 5.18
N LEU A 99 -6.27 1.49 4.86
CA LEU A 99 -5.47 2.20 3.87
C LEU A 99 -4.69 1.15 3.06
N LYS A 100 -4.73 1.25 1.73
CA LYS A 100 -4.03 0.32 0.84
C LYS A 100 -2.81 0.98 0.20
N PRO A 101 -1.73 0.23 -0.09
CA PRO A 101 -0.53 0.77 -0.74
C PRO A 101 -0.83 1.52 -2.04
N VAL A 102 -1.73 0.99 -2.87
CA VAL A 102 -2.11 1.62 -4.15
C VAL A 102 -2.68 3.04 -3.99
N GLN A 103 -3.32 3.34 -2.86
CA GLN A 103 -3.86 4.68 -2.56
C GLN A 103 -2.73 5.65 -2.23
N VAL A 104 -1.74 5.21 -1.45
CA VAL A 104 -0.55 6.02 -1.11
C VAL A 104 0.32 6.23 -2.34
N ASP A 105 0.51 5.20 -3.16
CA ASP A 105 1.25 5.30 -4.42
C ASP A 105 0.59 6.28 -5.38
N ALA A 106 -0.74 6.28 -5.48
CA ALA A 106 -1.48 7.23 -6.31
C ALA A 106 -1.25 8.68 -5.86
N LEU A 107 -1.24 8.93 -4.56
CA LEU A 107 -0.93 10.27 -4.02
C LEU A 107 0.50 10.68 -4.29
N LYS A 108 1.48 9.81 -4.07
CA LYS A 108 2.91 10.09 -4.34
C LYS A 108 3.18 10.44 -5.80
N ASN A 109 2.48 9.79 -6.71
CA ASN A 109 2.66 9.98 -8.15
C ASN A 109 1.76 11.09 -8.73
N TYR A 110 0.92 11.74 -7.90
CA TYR A 110 0.03 12.78 -8.37
C TYR A 110 0.81 14.09 -8.60
N PRO A 111 0.75 14.68 -9.81
CA PRO A 111 1.44 15.93 -10.10
C PRO A 111 0.82 17.08 -9.29
N ASN A 112 1.66 17.95 -8.73
CA ASN A 112 1.24 19.14 -7.97
C ASN A 112 0.36 18.85 -6.74
N LEU A 113 0.68 17.81 -5.97
CA LEU A 113 -0.06 17.45 -4.76
C LEU A 113 -0.11 18.58 -3.72
N SER A 114 0.82 19.54 -3.75
CA SER A 114 0.85 20.68 -2.83
C SER A 114 -0.32 21.67 -2.99
N ASN A 115 -1.04 21.62 -4.11
CA ASN A 115 -2.14 22.53 -4.43
C ASN A 115 -3.53 21.86 -4.48
N VAL A 116 -3.64 20.67 -3.89
CA VAL A 116 -4.90 19.91 -3.89
C VAL A 116 -5.75 20.23 -2.66
N THR A 117 -7.04 20.00 -2.79
CA THR A 117 -8.00 20.06 -1.68
C THR A 117 -8.16 18.68 -1.04
N GLN A 118 -8.70 18.64 0.18
CA GLN A 118 -9.06 17.37 0.84
C GLN A 118 -9.95 16.49 -0.05
N PHE A 119 -10.94 17.09 -0.71
CA PHE A 119 -11.82 16.38 -1.64
C PHE A 119 -11.04 15.72 -2.78
N SER A 120 -10.08 16.43 -3.36
CA SER A 120 -9.22 15.86 -4.42
C SER A 120 -8.38 14.69 -3.91
N VAL A 121 -7.82 14.79 -2.70
CA VAL A 121 -7.06 13.69 -2.07
C VAL A 121 -7.94 12.45 -1.90
N ILE A 122 -9.15 12.63 -1.35
CA ILE A 122 -10.11 11.53 -1.17
C ILE A 122 -10.50 10.92 -2.52
N SER A 123 -10.74 11.73 -3.56
CA SER A 123 -11.07 11.24 -4.91
C SER A 123 -9.93 10.41 -5.50
N ILE A 124 -8.69 10.91 -5.44
CA ILE A 124 -7.51 10.18 -5.92
C ILE A 124 -7.38 8.81 -5.21
N MET A 125 -7.56 8.80 -3.88
CA MET A 125 -7.47 7.57 -3.10
C MET A 125 -8.56 6.57 -3.45
N ASN A 126 -9.79 7.03 -3.69
CA ASN A 126 -10.92 6.16 -4.05
C ASN A 126 -10.77 5.62 -5.48
N ASP A 127 -10.31 6.46 -6.42
CA ASP A 127 -10.08 6.04 -7.81
C ASP A 127 -8.93 5.04 -7.97
N ALA A 128 -7.95 5.09 -7.06
CA ALA A 128 -6.85 4.13 -7.00
C ALA A 128 -7.29 2.73 -6.55
N LEU A 129 -8.45 2.62 -5.90
CA LEU A 129 -8.97 1.31 -5.51
C LEU A 129 -9.46 0.55 -6.74
N PRO A 130 -9.19 -0.76 -6.85
CA PRO A 130 -9.75 -1.56 -7.91
C PRO A 130 -11.27 -1.41 -7.88
N LYS A 131 -11.84 -0.87 -8.95
CA LYS A 131 -13.30 -0.85 -9.11
C LYS A 131 -13.74 -2.30 -9.01
N LYS A 132 -14.56 -2.61 -8.02
CA LYS A 132 -15.23 -3.91 -8.00
C LYS A 132 -15.94 -4.03 -9.34
N SER A 133 -15.40 -4.88 -10.22
CA SER A 133 -16.13 -5.24 -11.42
C SER A 133 -17.48 -5.72 -10.94
N LYS A 134 -18.55 -5.11 -11.44
CA LYS A 134 -19.93 -5.58 -11.21
C LYS A 134 -20.20 -6.90 -11.93
N GLU A 135 -19.16 -7.65 -12.25
CA GLU A 135 -19.30 -9.05 -12.61
C GLU A 135 -19.73 -9.79 -11.34
N SER A 136 -21.02 -9.75 -11.08
CA SER A 136 -21.64 -10.63 -10.11
C SER A 136 -21.35 -12.06 -10.58
N LYS A 137 -20.31 -12.69 -9.98
CA LYS A 137 -20.07 -14.11 -10.22
C LYS A 137 -21.31 -14.86 -9.74
N LEU A 138 -22.14 -15.29 -10.66
CA LEU A 138 -23.25 -16.18 -10.36
C LEU A 138 -22.64 -17.56 -10.09
N SER A 139 -22.65 -17.99 -8.83
CA SER A 139 -22.18 -19.31 -8.44
C SER A 139 -23.35 -20.17 -7.95
N PHE A 140 -23.42 -21.36 -8.45
CA PHE A 140 -24.36 -22.37 -7.97
C PHE A 140 -23.62 -23.35 -7.06
N SER A 141 -24.19 -23.66 -5.88
CA SER A 141 -23.63 -24.71 -5.05
C SER A 141 -23.83 -26.08 -5.74
N ALA A 142 -22.84 -26.98 -5.62
CA ALA A 142 -22.92 -28.32 -6.18
C ALA A 142 -24.23 -29.04 -5.78
N LYS A 143 -24.64 -28.91 -4.50
CA LYS A 143 -25.93 -29.49 -4.01
C LYS A 143 -27.16 -29.02 -4.76
N LYS A 144 -27.18 -27.77 -5.26
CA LYS A 144 -28.30 -27.27 -6.07
C LYS A 144 -28.32 -27.88 -7.46
N LEU A 145 -27.13 -28.11 -8.02
CA LEU A 145 -26.98 -28.69 -9.36
C LEU A 145 -27.14 -30.21 -9.37
N ASP A 146 -26.86 -30.91 -8.27
CA ASP A 146 -26.99 -32.37 -8.16
C ASP A 146 -28.43 -32.87 -8.36
N LYS A 147 -29.43 -32.00 -8.23
CA LYS A 147 -30.83 -32.31 -8.54
C LYS A 147 -31.10 -32.47 -10.05
N TYR A 148 -30.28 -31.87 -10.88
CA TYR A 148 -30.49 -31.79 -12.33
C TYR A 148 -29.48 -32.64 -13.11
N PHE A 149 -28.35 -33.02 -12.49
CA PHE A 149 -27.30 -33.76 -13.13
C PHE A 149 -27.06 -35.11 -12.45
N PRO A 150 -27.03 -36.22 -13.22
CA PRO A 150 -26.60 -37.50 -12.71
C PRO A 150 -25.21 -37.47 -12.10
N PRO A 151 -24.88 -38.35 -11.12
CA PRO A 151 -23.61 -38.33 -10.40
C PRO A 151 -22.36 -38.54 -11.29
N GLN A 152 -22.51 -39.15 -12.45
CA GLN A 152 -21.41 -39.43 -13.40
C GLN A 152 -20.92 -38.19 -14.17
N TYR A 153 -21.68 -37.09 -14.14
CA TYR A 153 -21.28 -35.87 -14.86
C TYR A 153 -20.19 -35.11 -14.09
N SER A 154 -19.07 -34.89 -14.72
CA SER A 154 -18.00 -34.02 -14.22
C SER A 154 -18.45 -32.56 -14.18
N THR A 155 -17.75 -31.73 -13.39
CA THR A 155 -18.04 -30.28 -13.30
C THR A 155 -18.01 -29.60 -14.67
N LYS A 156 -17.05 -29.99 -15.53
CA LYS A 156 -16.88 -29.43 -16.88
C LYS A 156 -18.02 -29.82 -17.83
N GLU A 157 -18.52 -31.05 -17.75
CA GLU A 157 -19.67 -31.50 -18.53
C GLU A 157 -20.95 -30.77 -18.10
N ARG A 158 -21.15 -30.58 -16.82
CA ARG A 158 -22.27 -29.81 -16.27
C ARG A 158 -22.24 -28.36 -16.75
N GLU A 159 -21.06 -27.72 -16.74
CA GLU A 159 -20.86 -26.36 -17.23
C GLU A 159 -21.19 -26.25 -18.71
N ASN A 160 -20.71 -27.17 -19.56
CA ASN A 160 -21.02 -27.17 -20.98
C ASN A 160 -22.52 -27.30 -21.27
N ILE A 161 -23.23 -28.19 -20.55
CA ILE A 161 -24.67 -28.35 -20.71
C ILE A 161 -25.42 -27.08 -20.29
N ILE A 162 -25.02 -26.43 -19.21
CA ILE A 162 -25.61 -25.16 -18.76
C ILE A 162 -25.42 -24.10 -19.83
N ILE A 163 -24.22 -23.98 -20.41
CA ILE A 163 -23.92 -23.01 -21.48
C ILE A 163 -24.81 -23.28 -22.70
N GLN A 164 -24.91 -24.51 -23.16
CA GLN A 164 -25.75 -24.88 -24.30
C GLN A 164 -27.23 -24.53 -24.06
N LEU A 165 -27.76 -24.80 -22.87
CA LEU A 165 -29.13 -24.44 -22.53
C LEU A 165 -29.36 -22.93 -22.52
N LEU A 166 -28.38 -22.16 -22.03
CA LEU A 166 -28.45 -20.68 -22.06
C LEU A 166 -28.35 -20.12 -23.46
N GLU A 167 -27.54 -20.72 -24.35
CA GLU A 167 -27.45 -20.34 -25.76
C GLU A 167 -28.78 -20.59 -26.49
N GLN A 168 -29.42 -21.77 -26.27
CA GLN A 168 -30.75 -22.08 -26.81
C GLN A 168 -31.79 -21.10 -26.32
N TRP A 169 -31.85 -20.88 -25.00
CA TRP A 169 -32.77 -19.93 -24.42
C TRP A 169 -32.62 -18.52 -24.95
N SER A 170 -31.37 -18.07 -25.14
CA SER A 170 -31.09 -16.74 -25.72
C SER A 170 -31.54 -16.63 -27.18
N ALA A 171 -31.35 -17.69 -27.97
CA ALA A 171 -31.82 -17.72 -29.36
C ALA A 171 -33.35 -17.67 -29.46
N ASP A 172 -34.05 -18.36 -28.57
CA ASP A 172 -35.53 -18.36 -28.51
C ASP A 172 -36.08 -16.97 -28.14
N GLN A 173 -35.38 -16.20 -27.31
CA GLN A 173 -35.80 -14.83 -26.95
C GLN A 173 -35.72 -13.87 -28.15
N VAL A 174 -34.68 -14.02 -28.99
CA VAL A 174 -34.50 -13.17 -30.20
C VAL A 174 -35.55 -13.45 -31.28
N GLN A 175 -36.14 -14.66 -31.32
CA GLN A 175 -37.19 -15.02 -32.27
C GLN A 175 -38.61 -14.62 -31.82
N SER A 176 -38.75 -14.15 -30.58
CA SER A 176 -40.05 -13.80 -29.98
C SER A 176 -40.31 -12.29 -30.00
N GLU A 177 -39.40 -11.45 -30.51
CA GLU A 177 -39.56 -10.03 -30.79
C GLU A 177 -39.83 -9.78 -32.27
#